data_41ec248267134c3c9bf683589d989b29
#
_entry.id   41ec248267134c3c9bf683589d989b29
#
_cell.length_a   1.000
_cell.length_b   1.000
_cell.length_c   1.000
_cell.angle_alpha   90.00
_cell.angle_beta   90.00
_cell.angle_gamma   90.00
#
_symmetry.space_group_name_H-M   'P 1'
#
loop_
_entity.id
_entity.type
_entity.pdbx_description
1 polymer ?
#
loop_
_entity_poly.entity_id
_entity_poly.type
_entity_poly.pdbx_seq_one_letter_code
_entity_poly.pdbx_strand_id
1 'polypeptide(L)'
;MAKFSNSNNGLYLNVYIEQGAQNIANNTTTVNWRVTVSRPVYFHTYNLQGDSTLSLTLDGSNVHSSNPTWEVWDGEATLASGSSTISHNADGTKTFALSCTFNPNNGLHKTMTVRANVSLTTIPRSSSVRVSAGVIGSSVTINISRQNSSFKHTVRYAWAGKSGTIASNVDTSATWSIPVDFANDIPNSASGTGTIYVDTYSGSTKTGTQSTTFTASVPDNVKPTFSGVTLSDLNGAAQNLISNSDTFIQVISNIKVSFNGAKGTYGSTITGYRAEIVGKNQATSSNGGSLGIMNYHGTIKIRASVSDSRGRWSDTKEVSVTVLEYFAPALSFSIARTGSTSSTLTATRNAKIAPLTVAGRQRNTMTLTFKVAKLGTNAFTVDNGQATGTWSSISSLVNSKANLAGNYLANQSWVVIGILEDRFTRTEFMVNVATESVVFSYDRSGVGVNKIRERGALDVKGDIYANDNPIQQYQLTNNNGGLSGGSAQWDDVWNKQATEFGWRNGKYADNPTGNDWGLFQNYWLDSWKGVQFFTGVTSNRFFFRTYNNNNRWAPSQWKEVATKDDLQKIVTRKIELGWFINGNVTRNGNLVT
;
A
#
# COMPACT_ATOMS: atom_id res chain seq x y z
N MET A 1 -55.98 -42.62 12.86
CA MET A 1 -57.33 -42.05 13.06
C MET A 1 -57.34 -41.34 14.43
N ALA A 2 -57.68 -40.08 14.49
CA ALA A 2 -57.86 -39.31 15.74
C ALA A 2 -59.32 -39.37 16.16
N LYS A 3 -59.59 -39.55 17.46
CA LYS A 3 -60.91 -39.57 18.02
C LYS A 3 -61.13 -38.38 18.95
N PHE A 4 -62.23 -37.67 18.77
CA PHE A 4 -62.66 -36.56 19.62
C PHE A 4 -64.07 -36.91 20.13
N SER A 5 -64.31 -36.66 21.41
CA SER A 5 -65.60 -37.08 22.02
C SER A 5 -66.12 -35.99 22.95
N ASN A 6 -67.43 -35.97 23.06
CA ASN A 6 -68.20 -35.30 24.10
C ASN A 6 -69.33 -36.20 24.56
N SER A 7 -69.80 -36.02 25.77
CA SER A 7 -70.82 -36.92 26.30
C SER A 7 -71.89 -36.14 27.06
N ASN A 8 -73.11 -36.70 27.04
CA ASN A 8 -74.20 -36.28 27.89
C ASN A 8 -74.96 -37.48 28.37
N ASN A 9 -75.15 -37.64 29.68
CA ASN A 9 -75.91 -38.70 30.33
C ASN A 9 -75.49 -40.09 29.84
N GLY A 10 -74.19 -40.41 29.74
CA GLY A 10 -73.63 -41.67 29.33
C GLY A 10 -73.73 -42.00 27.81
N LEU A 11 -74.29 -41.14 27.01
CA LEU A 11 -74.18 -41.16 25.55
C LEU A 11 -73.01 -40.37 25.12
N TYR A 12 -72.10 -40.89 24.29
CA TYR A 12 -70.94 -40.24 23.75
C TYR A 12 -71.18 -39.96 22.28
N LEU A 13 -70.96 -38.71 21.90
CA LEU A 13 -70.77 -38.33 20.51
C LEU A 13 -69.28 -38.40 20.18
N ASN A 14 -68.92 -39.24 19.20
CA ASN A 14 -67.54 -39.39 18.77
C ASN A 14 -67.34 -38.88 17.33
N VAL A 15 -66.29 -38.22 17.10
CA VAL A 15 -65.85 -37.78 15.75
C VAL A 15 -64.47 -38.38 15.49
N TYR A 16 -64.40 -39.18 14.46
CA TYR A 16 -63.16 -39.78 14.00
C TYR A 16 -62.69 -39.06 12.78
N ILE A 17 -61.41 -38.68 12.80
CA ILE A 17 -60.74 -38.02 11.70
C ILE A 17 -59.52 -38.81 11.29
N GLU A 18 -59.43 -39.12 10.00
CA GLU A 18 -58.29 -39.79 9.42
C GLU A 18 -57.79 -39.02 8.21
N GLN A 19 -56.51 -38.73 8.23
CA GLN A 19 -55.86 -38.13 7.08
C GLN A 19 -55.75 -39.15 5.95
N GLY A 20 -56.30 -38.82 4.79
CA GLY A 20 -56.18 -39.59 3.56
C GLY A 20 -55.05 -39.11 2.66
N ALA A 21 -55.23 -39.21 1.38
CA ALA A 21 -54.24 -38.85 0.37
C ALA A 21 -54.00 -37.34 0.32
N GLN A 22 -52.73 -36.97 0.16
CA GLN A 22 -52.30 -35.61 -0.13
C GLN A 22 -52.22 -35.36 -1.63
N ASN A 23 -52.74 -34.23 -2.09
CA ASN A 23 -52.51 -33.72 -3.43
C ASN A 23 -51.51 -32.55 -3.35
N ILE A 24 -50.24 -32.89 -3.62
CA ILE A 24 -49.13 -31.93 -3.51
C ILE A 24 -49.31 -30.75 -4.48
N ALA A 25 -49.76 -31.01 -5.71
CA ALA A 25 -49.98 -29.99 -6.74
C ALA A 25 -51.02 -28.95 -6.29
N ASN A 26 -52.16 -29.43 -5.82
CA ASN A 26 -53.29 -28.59 -5.42
C ASN A 26 -53.17 -28.08 -3.97
N ASN A 27 -52.17 -28.52 -3.22
CA ASN A 27 -51.96 -28.18 -1.82
C ASN A 27 -53.16 -28.54 -0.93
N THR A 28 -53.71 -29.76 -1.11
CA THR A 28 -54.89 -30.21 -0.41
C THR A 28 -54.67 -31.60 0.17
N THR A 29 -55.42 -31.92 1.23
CA THR A 29 -55.45 -33.26 1.83
C THR A 29 -56.92 -33.73 1.91
N THR A 30 -57.17 -34.95 1.48
CA THR A 30 -58.45 -35.61 1.75
C THR A 30 -58.49 -36.00 3.21
N VAL A 31 -59.56 -35.67 3.90
CA VAL A 31 -59.80 -36.04 5.29
C VAL A 31 -61.06 -36.91 5.32
N ASN A 32 -60.88 -38.13 5.73
CA ASN A 32 -62.01 -39.03 5.98
C ASN A 32 -62.54 -38.82 7.39
N TRP A 33 -63.78 -38.69 7.50
CA TRP A 33 -64.42 -38.47 8.79
C TRP A 33 -65.60 -39.49 9.01
N ARG A 34 -65.80 -39.87 10.29
CA ARG A 34 -66.91 -40.70 10.72
C ARG A 34 -67.41 -40.13 12.04
N VAL A 35 -68.70 -39.96 12.12
CA VAL A 35 -69.43 -39.55 13.33
C VAL A 35 -70.19 -40.68 13.86
N THR A 36 -70.07 -40.96 15.14
CA THR A 36 -70.76 -42.07 15.78
C THR A 36 -71.38 -41.64 17.11
N VAL A 37 -72.32 -42.36 17.56
CA VAL A 37 -72.76 -42.36 18.98
C VAL A 37 -72.33 -43.66 19.61
N SER A 38 -71.92 -43.67 20.88
CA SER A 38 -71.56 -44.86 21.61
C SER A 38 -72.01 -44.83 23.05
N ARG A 39 -72.19 -45.97 23.60
CA ARG A 39 -72.54 -46.16 24.98
C ARG A 39 -71.70 -47.28 25.59
N PRO A 40 -70.97 -47.06 26.70
CA PRO A 40 -70.13 -48.11 27.29
C PRO A 40 -70.84 -49.04 28.25
N VAL A 41 -72.09 -48.75 28.51
CA VAL A 41 -72.93 -49.62 29.39
C VAL A 41 -74.14 -50.11 28.64
N TYR A 42 -74.52 -51.35 28.92
CA TYR A 42 -75.62 -51.99 28.28
C TYR A 42 -76.98 -51.34 28.65
N PHE A 43 -77.33 -50.31 27.83
CA PHE A 43 -78.59 -49.57 27.98
C PHE A 43 -79.05 -49.08 26.61
N HIS A 44 -80.15 -49.57 26.15
CA HIS A 44 -80.75 -49.21 24.87
C HIS A 44 -81.10 -47.73 24.81
N THR A 45 -80.56 -47.05 23.82
CA THR A 45 -80.87 -45.67 23.57
C THR A 45 -81.01 -45.46 22.08
N TYR A 46 -82.05 -44.73 21.67
CA TYR A 46 -82.41 -44.60 20.25
C TYR A 46 -83.21 -43.36 19.97
N ASN A 47 -83.27 -42.97 18.68
CA ASN A 47 -84.27 -42.12 18.05
C ASN A 47 -84.46 -42.62 16.61
N LEU A 48 -85.62 -43.22 16.33
CA LEU A 48 -85.94 -43.77 15.02
C LEU A 48 -86.95 -42.92 14.22
N GLN A 49 -87.25 -41.68 14.71
CA GLN A 49 -88.22 -40.77 14.09
C GLN A 49 -87.62 -39.92 12.99
N GLY A 50 -86.28 -39.82 12.91
CA GLY A 50 -85.58 -39.02 11.90
C GLY A 50 -85.69 -37.54 12.16
N ASP A 51 -85.94 -37.12 13.40
CA ASP A 51 -86.02 -35.73 13.87
C ASP A 51 -84.81 -35.30 14.72
N SER A 52 -83.85 -36.20 14.94
CA SER A 52 -82.53 -35.78 15.44
C SER A 52 -81.81 -34.93 14.42
N THR A 53 -80.86 -34.12 14.86
CA THR A 53 -80.09 -33.29 13.93
C THR A 53 -78.61 -33.49 14.15
N LEU A 54 -77.89 -33.68 13.06
CA LEU A 54 -76.43 -33.80 13.04
C LEU A 54 -75.86 -32.70 12.08
N SER A 55 -74.87 -31.99 12.55
CA SER A 55 -74.13 -31.07 11.72
C SER A 55 -72.62 -31.22 12.00
N LEU A 56 -71.82 -31.38 10.95
CA LEU A 56 -70.37 -31.42 11.01
C LEU A 56 -69.76 -30.30 10.19
N THR A 57 -68.94 -29.52 10.83
CA THR A 57 -68.15 -28.43 10.22
C THR A 57 -66.71 -28.76 10.33
N LEU A 58 -65.99 -28.72 9.21
CA LEU A 58 -64.56 -28.84 9.11
C LEU A 58 -64.00 -27.60 8.43
N ASP A 59 -62.99 -26.98 9.00
CA ASP A 59 -62.32 -25.78 8.47
C ASP A 59 -63.30 -24.65 8.14
N GLY A 60 -64.27 -24.45 8.99
CA GLY A 60 -65.31 -23.42 8.82
C GLY A 60 -66.43 -23.75 7.83
N SER A 61 -66.31 -24.86 7.06
CA SER A 61 -67.29 -25.28 6.07
C SER A 61 -68.17 -26.41 6.65
N ASN A 62 -69.49 -26.28 6.47
CA ASN A 62 -70.41 -27.35 6.80
C ASN A 62 -70.20 -28.50 5.77
N VAL A 63 -69.72 -29.62 6.19
CA VAL A 63 -69.41 -30.80 5.33
C VAL A 63 -70.49 -31.89 5.40
N HIS A 64 -71.35 -31.84 6.42
CA HIS A 64 -72.47 -32.76 6.54
C HIS A 64 -73.58 -32.17 7.41
N SER A 65 -74.79 -32.30 6.97
CA SER A 65 -76.03 -32.08 7.73
C SER A 65 -77.04 -33.15 7.43
N SER A 66 -77.60 -33.73 8.47
CA SER A 66 -78.63 -34.79 8.31
C SER A 66 -79.52 -34.86 9.53
N ASN A 67 -80.57 -35.60 9.35
CA ASN A 67 -81.51 -36.01 10.41
C ASN A 67 -81.46 -37.54 10.60
N PRO A 68 -80.36 -38.07 11.24
CA PRO A 68 -80.18 -39.53 11.32
C PRO A 68 -81.22 -40.17 12.27
N THR A 69 -81.72 -41.35 11.88
CA THR A 69 -82.19 -42.28 12.82
C THR A 69 -81.04 -43.01 13.43
N TRP A 70 -81.08 -43.33 14.70
CA TRP A 70 -79.97 -43.95 15.37
C TRP A 70 -80.41 -44.84 16.54
N GLU A 71 -79.67 -45.91 16.79
CA GLU A 71 -79.91 -46.85 17.87
C GLU A 71 -78.58 -47.40 18.35
N VAL A 72 -78.37 -47.43 19.68
CA VAL A 72 -77.17 -48.03 20.29
C VAL A 72 -77.58 -48.79 21.56
N TRP A 73 -77.15 -50.03 21.66
CA TRP A 73 -77.32 -50.86 22.85
C TRP A 73 -76.06 -50.91 23.70
N ASP A 74 -75.03 -51.36 23.11
CA ASP A 74 -73.68 -51.47 23.61
C ASP A 74 -72.73 -51.29 22.42
N GLY A 75 -71.61 -50.59 22.64
CA GLY A 75 -70.67 -50.25 21.57
C GLY A 75 -70.97 -48.96 20.84
N GLU A 76 -70.92 -48.95 19.52
CA GLU A 76 -70.91 -47.78 18.71
C GLU A 76 -71.81 -47.89 17.46
N ALA A 77 -72.64 -46.91 17.21
CA ALA A 77 -73.47 -46.78 16.02
C ALA A 77 -73.01 -45.61 15.17
N THR A 78 -72.84 -45.82 13.86
CA THR A 78 -72.43 -44.75 12.93
C THR A 78 -73.60 -43.87 12.55
N LEU A 79 -73.53 -42.58 12.75
CA LEU A 79 -74.50 -41.58 12.32
C LEU A 79 -74.25 -41.11 10.89
N ALA A 80 -73.01 -40.86 10.56
CA ALA A 80 -72.61 -40.48 9.23
C ALA A 80 -71.12 -40.71 9.01
N SER A 81 -70.71 -40.84 7.78
CA SER A 81 -69.30 -40.86 7.36
C SER A 81 -69.15 -40.25 5.98
N GLY A 82 -67.97 -39.82 5.68
CA GLY A 82 -67.66 -39.15 4.40
C GLY A 82 -66.22 -38.74 4.29
N SER A 83 -65.96 -38.03 3.27
CA SER A 83 -64.66 -37.39 3.05
C SER A 83 -64.81 -35.96 2.66
N SER A 84 -63.77 -35.14 2.99
CA SER A 84 -63.72 -33.73 2.65
C SER A 84 -62.30 -33.36 2.22
N THR A 85 -62.18 -32.44 1.29
CA THR A 85 -60.88 -31.91 0.88
C THR A 85 -60.56 -30.66 1.65
N ILE A 86 -59.46 -30.64 2.37
CA ILE A 86 -58.98 -29.52 3.16
C ILE A 86 -57.79 -28.89 2.45
N SER A 87 -57.85 -27.58 2.21
CA SER A 87 -56.75 -26.78 1.65
C SER A 87 -55.75 -26.44 2.74
N HIS A 88 -54.47 -26.56 2.42
CA HIS A 88 -53.38 -26.17 3.30
C HIS A 88 -53.01 -24.70 3.11
N ASN A 89 -52.29 -24.14 4.07
CA ASN A 89 -51.65 -22.84 3.96
C ASN A 89 -50.61 -22.83 2.84
N ALA A 90 -50.16 -21.64 2.41
CA ALA A 90 -49.17 -21.52 1.34
C ALA A 90 -47.85 -22.25 1.63
N ASP A 91 -47.47 -22.40 2.89
CA ASP A 91 -46.28 -23.10 3.35
C ASP A 91 -46.48 -24.65 3.45
N GLY A 92 -47.69 -25.14 3.14
CA GLY A 92 -48.06 -26.54 3.21
C GLY A 92 -48.49 -27.01 4.60
N THR A 93 -48.46 -26.20 5.60
CA THR A 93 -48.98 -26.50 6.94
C THR A 93 -50.49 -26.39 6.98
N LYS A 94 -51.15 -27.14 7.86
CA LYS A 94 -52.56 -26.96 8.12
C LYS A 94 -52.93 -27.48 9.50
N THR A 95 -53.61 -26.66 10.23
CA THR A 95 -54.42 -27.05 11.38
C THR A 95 -55.82 -26.45 11.16
N PHE A 96 -56.83 -27.26 11.23
CA PHE A 96 -58.20 -26.82 11.00
C PHE A 96 -59.07 -27.09 12.22
N ALA A 97 -60.09 -26.25 12.39
CA ALA A 97 -61.10 -26.43 13.42
C ALA A 97 -62.16 -27.43 12.98
N LEU A 98 -62.49 -28.32 13.89
CA LEU A 98 -63.60 -29.27 13.80
C LEU A 98 -64.66 -28.84 14.79
N SER A 99 -65.93 -28.85 14.36
CA SER A 99 -67.11 -28.71 15.21
C SER A 99 -68.18 -29.67 14.74
N CYS A 100 -68.62 -30.56 15.59
CA CYS A 100 -69.68 -31.48 15.33
C CYS A 100 -70.76 -31.28 16.39
N THR A 101 -71.96 -30.97 15.97
CA THR A 101 -73.11 -30.80 16.87
C THR A 101 -74.14 -31.86 16.55
N PHE A 102 -74.57 -32.60 17.57
CA PHE A 102 -75.60 -33.58 17.47
C PHE A 102 -76.70 -33.37 18.53
N ASN A 103 -77.93 -33.18 18.09
CA ASN A 103 -79.10 -33.16 18.96
C ASN A 103 -79.78 -34.50 18.84
N PRO A 104 -79.69 -35.36 19.88
CA PRO A 104 -80.31 -36.67 19.88
C PRO A 104 -81.86 -36.72 19.79
N ASN A 105 -82.50 -35.63 20.21
CA ASN A 105 -83.91 -35.39 20.24
C ASN A 105 -84.74 -36.56 20.76
N ASN A 106 -84.29 -37.19 21.86
CA ASN A 106 -84.95 -38.40 22.43
C ASN A 106 -85.48 -38.18 23.88
N GLY A 107 -85.56 -36.93 24.30
CA GLY A 107 -86.02 -36.53 25.63
C GLY A 107 -85.05 -36.84 26.80
N LEU A 108 -84.07 -37.70 26.57
CA LEU A 108 -83.14 -38.19 27.60
C LEU A 108 -81.77 -37.44 27.56
N HIS A 109 -81.30 -37.10 26.38
CA HIS A 109 -80.01 -36.52 26.17
C HIS A 109 -80.12 -35.13 25.59
N LYS A 110 -79.21 -34.21 26.03
CA LYS A 110 -79.11 -32.88 25.51
C LYS A 110 -78.19 -32.82 24.27
N THR A 111 -78.32 -31.79 23.48
CA THR A 111 -77.41 -31.50 22.38
C THR A 111 -75.96 -31.53 22.84
N MET A 112 -75.15 -32.29 22.11
CA MET A 112 -73.71 -32.46 22.34
C MET A 112 -72.96 -31.77 21.19
N THR A 113 -71.83 -31.09 21.54
CA THR A 113 -70.93 -30.50 20.57
C THR A 113 -69.49 -30.93 20.85
N VAL A 114 -68.88 -31.53 19.87
CA VAL A 114 -67.43 -31.83 19.86
C VAL A 114 -66.71 -30.70 19.14
N ARG A 115 -65.72 -30.11 19.78
CA ARG A 115 -64.85 -29.12 19.18
C ARG A 115 -63.39 -29.56 19.34
N ALA A 116 -62.62 -29.45 18.27
CA ALA A 116 -61.19 -29.80 18.27
C ALA A 116 -60.45 -29.05 17.18
N ASN A 117 -59.12 -29.00 17.34
CA ASN A 117 -58.23 -28.60 16.28
C ASN A 117 -57.47 -29.83 15.80
N VAL A 118 -57.44 -30.03 14.50
CA VAL A 118 -56.82 -31.18 13.86
C VAL A 118 -55.65 -30.68 13.01
N SER A 119 -54.43 -31.16 13.32
CA SER A 119 -53.25 -30.86 12.52
C SER A 119 -53.02 -31.95 11.48
N LEU A 120 -52.85 -31.57 10.25
CA LEU A 120 -52.52 -32.44 9.14
C LEU A 120 -51.00 -32.49 8.92
N THR A 121 -50.52 -33.55 8.34
CA THR A 121 -49.13 -33.66 7.89
C THR A 121 -48.84 -32.61 6.86
N THR A 122 -47.77 -31.89 7.05
CA THR A 122 -47.33 -30.81 6.13
C THR A 122 -47.15 -31.36 4.71
N ILE A 123 -47.70 -30.66 3.74
CA ILE A 123 -47.49 -30.98 2.32
C ILE A 123 -46.17 -30.33 1.89
N PRO A 124 -45.20 -31.08 1.37
CA PRO A 124 -43.98 -30.53 0.81
C PRO A 124 -44.27 -29.48 -0.28
N ARG A 125 -43.66 -28.27 -0.20
CA ARG A 125 -43.93 -27.19 -1.17
C ARG A 125 -42.74 -26.82 -2.01
N SER A 126 -41.62 -26.57 -1.39
CA SER A 126 -40.39 -26.14 -2.06
C SER A 126 -39.19 -26.94 -1.57
N SER A 127 -38.26 -27.17 -2.48
CA SER A 127 -36.99 -27.84 -2.18
C SER A 127 -35.95 -26.82 -1.78
N SER A 128 -35.10 -27.14 -0.83
CA SER A 128 -34.01 -26.26 -0.44
C SER A 128 -32.87 -26.31 -1.45
N VAL A 129 -32.12 -25.20 -1.55
CA VAL A 129 -31.02 -25.03 -2.50
C VAL A 129 -29.76 -24.60 -1.80
N ARG A 130 -28.61 -25.13 -2.24
CA ARG A 130 -27.27 -24.75 -1.82
C ARG A 130 -26.36 -24.65 -3.03
N VAL A 131 -25.50 -23.64 -3.01
CA VAL A 131 -24.44 -23.43 -4.01
C VAL A 131 -23.21 -22.91 -3.29
N SER A 132 -22.02 -23.36 -3.68
CA SER A 132 -20.75 -22.81 -3.20
C SER A 132 -20.38 -21.54 -3.96
N ALA A 133 -19.47 -20.75 -3.38
CA ALA A 133 -18.83 -19.66 -4.11
C ALA A 133 -18.14 -20.20 -5.38
N GLY A 134 -18.17 -19.43 -6.45
CA GLY A 134 -17.60 -19.78 -7.74
C GLY A 134 -16.65 -18.73 -8.28
N VAL A 135 -16.03 -19.06 -9.39
CA VAL A 135 -15.21 -18.15 -10.18
C VAL A 135 -15.92 -17.88 -11.50
N ILE A 136 -16.05 -16.62 -11.87
CA ILE A 136 -16.65 -16.21 -13.16
C ILE A 136 -15.90 -16.92 -14.31
N GLY A 137 -16.64 -17.49 -15.24
CA GLY A 137 -16.10 -18.33 -16.32
C GLY A 137 -15.86 -19.79 -15.95
N SER A 138 -16.04 -20.17 -14.69
CA SER A 138 -15.93 -21.55 -14.21
C SER A 138 -17.30 -22.14 -13.86
N SER A 139 -17.36 -23.46 -13.71
CA SER A 139 -18.60 -24.15 -13.36
C SER A 139 -18.76 -24.31 -11.87
N VAL A 140 -20.00 -24.20 -11.40
CA VAL A 140 -20.42 -24.51 -10.04
C VAL A 140 -21.55 -25.53 -10.07
N THR A 141 -21.64 -26.34 -9.01
CA THR A 141 -22.75 -27.27 -8.81
C THR A 141 -23.76 -26.64 -7.87
N ILE A 142 -25.02 -26.62 -8.30
CA ILE A 142 -26.17 -26.20 -7.51
C ILE A 142 -26.83 -27.46 -7.00
N ASN A 143 -26.82 -27.64 -5.70
CA ASN A 143 -27.40 -28.81 -5.04
C ASN A 143 -28.80 -28.49 -4.54
N ILE A 144 -29.75 -29.38 -4.81
CA ILE A 144 -31.15 -29.25 -4.45
C ILE A 144 -31.54 -30.44 -3.55
N SER A 145 -32.03 -30.14 -2.35
CA SER A 145 -32.55 -31.16 -1.44
C SER A 145 -34.06 -31.23 -1.61
N ARG A 146 -34.52 -32.29 -2.29
CA ARG A 146 -35.95 -32.53 -2.56
C ARG A 146 -36.66 -32.98 -1.31
N GLN A 147 -37.84 -32.43 -1.06
CA GLN A 147 -38.75 -32.94 -0.02
C GLN A 147 -39.67 -34.07 -0.51
N ASN A 148 -39.78 -34.26 -1.81
CA ASN A 148 -40.49 -35.33 -2.44
C ASN A 148 -39.74 -35.80 -3.69
N SER A 149 -39.65 -37.12 -3.89
CA SER A 149 -38.89 -37.71 -5.01
C SER A 149 -39.49 -37.41 -6.39
N SER A 150 -40.78 -37.08 -6.45
CA SER A 150 -41.44 -36.68 -7.71
C SER A 150 -41.17 -35.23 -8.13
N PHE A 151 -40.59 -34.43 -7.27
CA PHE A 151 -40.35 -33.03 -7.59
C PHE A 151 -39.30 -32.88 -8.71
N LYS A 152 -39.63 -31.97 -9.64
CA LYS A 152 -38.71 -31.47 -10.66
C LYS A 152 -38.52 -29.99 -10.44
N HIS A 153 -37.39 -29.46 -10.92
CA HIS A 153 -37.02 -28.10 -10.64
C HIS A 153 -36.64 -27.33 -11.90
N THR A 154 -36.93 -26.02 -11.88
CA THR A 154 -36.30 -25.03 -12.78
C THR A 154 -35.38 -24.17 -11.96
N VAL A 155 -34.11 -24.17 -12.33
CA VAL A 155 -33.06 -23.38 -11.68
C VAL A 155 -32.84 -22.09 -12.48
N ARG A 156 -32.90 -20.96 -11.82
CA ARG A 156 -32.72 -19.64 -12.41
C ARG A 156 -31.69 -18.84 -11.62
N TYR A 157 -31.11 -17.85 -12.26
CA TYR A 157 -30.21 -16.90 -11.60
C TYR A 157 -30.71 -15.46 -11.73
N ALA A 158 -30.23 -14.62 -10.80
CA ALA A 158 -30.23 -13.17 -10.92
C ALA A 158 -28.84 -12.64 -10.55
N TRP A 159 -28.29 -11.75 -11.37
CA TRP A 159 -26.98 -11.14 -11.19
C TRP A 159 -26.98 -9.72 -11.74
N ALA A 160 -26.73 -8.72 -10.89
CA ALA A 160 -26.56 -7.31 -11.28
C ALA A 160 -27.63 -6.81 -12.29
N GLY A 161 -28.90 -7.15 -12.07
CA GLY A 161 -30.01 -6.81 -12.98
C GLY A 161 -30.24 -7.78 -14.13
N LYS A 162 -29.31 -8.71 -14.40
CA LYS A 162 -29.50 -9.80 -15.35
C LYS A 162 -30.21 -10.98 -14.67
N SER A 163 -30.98 -11.73 -15.43
CA SER A 163 -31.62 -12.98 -14.98
C SER A 163 -31.73 -13.96 -16.12
N GLY A 164 -31.81 -15.24 -15.78
CA GLY A 164 -31.96 -16.28 -16.78
C GLY A 164 -32.21 -17.65 -16.17
N THR A 165 -32.56 -18.60 -17.02
CA THR A 165 -32.74 -20.02 -16.65
C THR A 165 -31.42 -20.75 -16.84
N ILE A 166 -30.98 -21.46 -15.81
CA ILE A 166 -29.78 -22.30 -15.81
C ILE A 166 -30.13 -23.68 -16.36
N ALA A 167 -31.15 -24.28 -15.80
CA ALA A 167 -31.61 -25.63 -16.19
C ALA A 167 -33.09 -25.82 -15.84
N SER A 168 -33.76 -26.67 -16.60
CA SER A 168 -35.12 -27.08 -16.35
C SER A 168 -35.20 -28.60 -16.20
N ASN A 169 -36.27 -29.09 -15.55
CA ASN A 169 -36.52 -30.51 -15.29
C ASN A 169 -35.41 -31.21 -14.48
N VAL A 170 -34.81 -30.46 -13.55
CA VAL A 170 -33.69 -30.90 -12.72
C VAL A 170 -34.18 -31.72 -11.54
N ASP A 171 -33.45 -32.77 -11.18
CA ASP A 171 -33.73 -33.61 -10.01
C ASP A 171 -33.13 -33.01 -8.73
N THR A 172 -31.85 -33.27 -8.49
CA THR A 172 -31.15 -32.95 -7.23
C THR A 172 -29.93 -32.07 -7.42
N SER A 173 -29.51 -31.84 -8.67
CA SER A 173 -28.38 -30.98 -8.94
C SER A 173 -28.40 -30.43 -10.36
N ALA A 174 -27.83 -29.24 -10.54
CA ALA A 174 -27.52 -28.65 -11.84
C ALA A 174 -26.10 -28.11 -11.84
N THR A 175 -25.37 -28.34 -12.92
CA THR A 175 -24.08 -27.69 -13.16
C THR A 175 -24.31 -26.44 -13.97
N TRP A 176 -23.70 -25.34 -13.54
CA TRP A 176 -23.82 -24.05 -14.19
C TRP A 176 -22.46 -23.44 -14.42
N SER A 177 -22.14 -23.14 -15.67
CA SER A 177 -20.99 -22.32 -16.00
C SER A 177 -21.35 -20.85 -15.82
N ILE A 178 -20.74 -20.19 -14.84
CA ILE A 178 -20.99 -18.78 -14.56
C ILE A 178 -20.52 -17.95 -15.75
N PRO A 179 -21.38 -17.17 -16.42
CA PRO A 179 -21.02 -16.44 -17.62
C PRO A 179 -19.83 -15.49 -17.40
N VAL A 180 -18.86 -15.50 -18.30
CA VAL A 180 -17.67 -14.67 -18.18
C VAL A 180 -17.97 -13.17 -18.24
N ASP A 181 -19.04 -12.81 -18.96
CA ASP A 181 -19.53 -11.43 -19.09
C ASP A 181 -20.07 -10.81 -17.79
N PHE A 182 -20.31 -11.64 -16.76
CA PHE A 182 -20.66 -11.15 -15.42
C PHE A 182 -19.56 -10.27 -14.81
N ALA A 183 -18.32 -10.44 -15.25
CA ALA A 183 -17.24 -9.57 -14.85
C ALA A 183 -17.45 -8.10 -15.28
N ASN A 184 -18.19 -7.86 -16.40
CA ASN A 184 -18.51 -6.50 -16.84
C ASN A 184 -19.47 -5.77 -15.89
N ASP A 185 -20.28 -6.51 -15.16
CA ASP A 185 -21.30 -5.96 -14.27
C ASP A 185 -20.71 -5.52 -12.91
N ILE A 186 -19.46 -5.93 -12.63
CA ILE A 186 -18.73 -5.60 -11.40
C ILE A 186 -17.35 -4.98 -11.71
N PRO A 187 -17.28 -3.87 -12.47
CA PRO A 187 -16.02 -3.30 -12.96
C PRO A 187 -15.12 -2.78 -11.84
N ASN A 188 -15.68 -2.51 -10.67
CA ASN A 188 -15.00 -1.93 -9.51
C ASN A 188 -14.83 -2.91 -8.34
N SER A 189 -15.11 -4.20 -8.55
CA SER A 189 -15.00 -5.22 -7.51
C SER A 189 -14.39 -6.50 -8.05
N ALA A 190 -13.59 -7.17 -7.22
CA ALA A 190 -13.01 -8.48 -7.52
C ALA A 190 -14.03 -9.63 -7.35
N SER A 191 -15.19 -9.38 -6.75
CA SER A 191 -16.26 -10.35 -6.58
C SER A 191 -17.61 -9.67 -6.53
N GLY A 192 -18.66 -10.41 -6.84
CA GLY A 192 -20.04 -9.96 -6.73
C GLY A 192 -20.93 -11.06 -6.16
N THR A 193 -22.15 -10.66 -5.79
CA THR A 193 -23.16 -11.58 -5.24
C THR A 193 -24.37 -11.60 -6.14
N GLY A 194 -24.84 -12.78 -6.44
CA GLY A 194 -26.09 -13.04 -7.15
C GLY A 194 -27.01 -13.96 -6.34
N THR A 195 -28.14 -14.28 -6.93
CA THR A 195 -29.15 -15.16 -6.32
C THR A 195 -29.48 -16.31 -7.25
N ILE A 196 -29.48 -17.53 -6.72
CA ILE A 196 -30.03 -18.71 -7.39
C ILE A 196 -31.44 -18.92 -6.87
N TYR A 197 -32.36 -19.07 -7.78
CA TYR A 197 -33.75 -19.44 -7.50
C TYR A 197 -34.00 -20.89 -7.97
N VAL A 198 -34.72 -21.64 -7.17
CA VAL A 198 -35.17 -22.98 -7.50
C VAL A 198 -36.70 -23.01 -7.41
N ASP A 199 -37.35 -23.05 -8.55
CA ASP A 199 -38.77 -23.26 -8.67
C ASP A 199 -39.04 -24.76 -8.60
N THR A 200 -39.85 -25.19 -7.64
CA THR A 200 -40.22 -26.61 -7.42
C THR A 200 -41.54 -26.89 -8.09
N TYR A 201 -41.63 -28.00 -8.79
CA TYR A 201 -42.83 -28.47 -9.51
C TYR A 201 -43.25 -29.86 -9.06
N SER A 202 -44.56 -30.05 -8.90
CA SER A 202 -45.22 -31.34 -8.80
C SER A 202 -46.00 -31.58 -10.11
N GLY A 203 -45.49 -32.44 -11.00
CA GLY A 203 -45.94 -32.47 -12.38
C GLY A 203 -45.71 -31.15 -13.09
N SER A 204 -46.76 -30.56 -13.64
CA SER A 204 -46.73 -29.26 -14.29
C SER A 204 -47.00 -28.07 -13.33
N THR A 205 -47.40 -28.34 -12.10
CA THR A 205 -47.81 -27.31 -11.15
C THR A 205 -46.60 -26.85 -10.33
N LYS A 206 -46.34 -25.53 -10.34
CA LYS A 206 -45.34 -24.93 -9.46
C LYS A 206 -45.85 -24.91 -8.02
N THR A 207 -45.14 -25.57 -7.13
CA THR A 207 -45.49 -25.69 -5.71
C THR A 207 -44.82 -24.65 -4.81
N GLY A 208 -43.69 -24.13 -5.23
CA GLY A 208 -42.99 -23.07 -4.48
C GLY A 208 -41.68 -22.70 -5.10
N THR A 209 -41.02 -21.70 -4.51
CA THR A 209 -39.69 -21.22 -4.89
C THR A 209 -38.85 -21.07 -3.63
N GLN A 210 -37.62 -21.53 -3.68
CA GLN A 210 -36.58 -21.21 -2.70
C GLN A 210 -35.41 -20.52 -3.39
N SER A 211 -34.66 -19.73 -2.64
CA SER A 211 -33.49 -19.04 -3.16
C SER A 211 -32.33 -19.14 -2.20
N THR A 212 -31.13 -18.97 -2.75
CA THR A 212 -29.90 -18.79 -2.01
C THR A 212 -28.99 -17.81 -2.73
N THR A 213 -28.16 -17.10 -2.00
CA THR A 213 -27.13 -16.26 -2.58
C THR A 213 -25.93 -17.09 -3.00
N PHE A 214 -25.24 -16.64 -4.04
CA PHE A 214 -23.92 -17.15 -4.42
C PHE A 214 -22.98 -15.97 -4.63
N THR A 215 -21.71 -16.19 -4.33
CA THR A 215 -20.66 -15.22 -4.63
C THR A 215 -19.83 -15.75 -5.79
N ALA A 216 -19.54 -14.89 -6.76
CA ALA A 216 -18.65 -15.22 -7.85
C ALA A 216 -17.49 -14.19 -7.89
N SER A 217 -16.26 -14.71 -7.91
CA SER A 217 -15.06 -13.90 -8.02
C SER A 217 -14.60 -13.77 -9.48
N VAL A 218 -14.04 -12.64 -9.82
CA VAL A 218 -13.36 -12.45 -11.10
C VAL A 218 -12.09 -13.30 -11.11
N PRO A 219 -11.79 -14.07 -12.18
CA PRO A 219 -10.59 -14.90 -12.25
C PRO A 219 -9.29 -14.08 -12.06
N ASP A 220 -8.28 -14.68 -11.42
CA ASP A 220 -7.02 -13.98 -11.12
C ASP A 220 -6.21 -13.57 -12.35
N ASN A 221 -6.43 -14.24 -13.47
CA ASN A 221 -5.82 -13.90 -14.76
C ASN A 221 -6.49 -12.72 -15.47
N VAL A 222 -7.65 -12.27 -14.98
CA VAL A 222 -8.32 -11.05 -15.48
C VAL A 222 -7.65 -9.84 -14.83
N LYS A 223 -6.64 -9.31 -15.50
CA LYS A 223 -5.82 -8.19 -15.06
C LYS A 223 -5.90 -7.06 -16.08
N PRO A 224 -5.62 -5.80 -15.68
CA PRO A 224 -5.41 -4.72 -16.62
C PRO A 224 -4.18 -5.00 -17.49
N THR A 225 -4.13 -4.40 -18.65
CA THR A 225 -3.03 -4.57 -19.60
C THR A 225 -2.48 -3.22 -20.04
N PHE A 226 -1.21 -3.21 -20.46
CA PHE A 226 -0.59 -2.06 -21.14
C PHE A 226 0.49 -2.57 -22.10
N SER A 227 0.82 -1.79 -23.12
CA SER A 227 1.77 -2.22 -24.15
C SER A 227 3.24 -2.00 -23.75
N GLY A 228 3.50 -1.12 -22.78
CA GLY A 228 4.84 -0.78 -22.30
C GLY A 228 4.92 0.66 -21.84
N VAL A 229 6.13 1.18 -21.72
CA VAL A 229 6.36 2.59 -21.38
C VAL A 229 7.21 3.27 -22.45
N THR A 230 6.94 4.57 -22.64
CA THR A 230 7.81 5.49 -23.38
C THR A 230 8.53 6.35 -22.37
N LEU A 231 9.84 6.45 -22.52
CA LEU A 231 10.70 7.26 -21.66
C LEU A 231 11.11 8.54 -22.39
N SER A 232 11.21 9.63 -21.66
CA SER A 232 11.74 10.88 -22.16
C SER A 232 12.48 11.62 -21.05
N ASP A 233 13.39 12.51 -21.43
CA ASP A 233 14.10 13.33 -20.45
C ASP A 233 13.35 14.64 -20.24
N LEU A 234 13.11 15.00 -18.98
CA LEU A 234 12.53 16.30 -18.60
C LEU A 234 13.59 17.42 -18.62
N ASN A 235 14.88 17.06 -18.64
CA ASN A 235 15.94 18.02 -18.81
C ASN A 235 16.15 18.32 -20.32
N GLY A 236 15.74 19.49 -20.76
CA GLY A 236 15.81 19.88 -22.16
C GLY A 236 17.24 19.91 -22.72
N ALA A 237 18.25 20.25 -21.91
CA ALA A 237 19.65 20.25 -22.34
C ALA A 237 20.16 18.83 -22.57
N ALA A 238 19.81 17.89 -21.70
CA ALA A 238 20.14 16.48 -21.85
C ALA A 238 19.40 15.88 -23.05
N GLN A 239 18.11 16.15 -23.21
CA GLN A 239 17.30 15.69 -24.34
C GLN A 239 17.82 16.18 -25.68
N ASN A 240 18.26 17.44 -25.77
CA ASN A 240 18.84 18.01 -26.99
C ASN A 240 20.22 17.41 -27.32
N LEU A 241 20.98 17.01 -26.31
CA LEU A 241 22.27 16.39 -26.46
C LEU A 241 22.17 14.91 -26.85
N ILE A 242 21.21 14.20 -26.26
CA ILE A 242 20.96 12.76 -26.45
C ILE A 242 19.52 12.59 -26.91
N SER A 243 19.31 12.45 -28.21
CA SER A 243 17.97 12.42 -28.83
C SER A 243 17.31 11.04 -28.84
N ASN A 244 17.84 10.05 -28.12
CA ASN A 244 17.22 8.72 -28.01
C ASN A 244 16.49 8.56 -26.67
N SER A 245 15.58 7.60 -26.60
CA SER A 245 14.71 7.34 -25.44
C SER A 245 15.24 6.25 -24.51
N ASP A 246 16.45 5.75 -24.73
CA ASP A 246 17.06 4.65 -23.97
C ASP A 246 18.39 5.04 -23.31
N THR A 247 18.85 6.26 -23.50
CA THR A 247 20.11 6.77 -22.97
C THR A 247 19.89 8.09 -22.24
N PHE A 248 20.41 8.18 -21.02
CA PHE A 248 20.26 9.31 -20.12
C PHE A 248 21.61 9.70 -19.52
N ILE A 249 21.68 10.80 -18.81
CA ILE A 249 22.92 11.33 -18.23
C ILE A 249 22.78 11.36 -16.71
N GLN A 250 23.77 10.80 -16.01
CA GLN A 250 23.83 10.82 -14.53
C GLN A 250 23.79 12.27 -14.01
N VAL A 251 23.08 12.50 -12.92
CA VAL A 251 22.80 13.75 -12.20
C VAL A 251 22.20 14.90 -13.04
N ILE A 252 22.07 14.73 -14.35
CA ILE A 252 21.49 15.72 -15.25
C ILE A 252 20.09 15.31 -15.71
N SER A 253 19.93 14.07 -16.14
CA SER A 253 18.66 13.55 -16.66
C SER A 253 17.64 13.32 -15.57
N ASN A 254 16.38 13.59 -15.92
CA ASN A 254 15.20 13.32 -15.11
C ASN A 254 14.20 12.55 -15.98
N ILE A 255 14.08 11.25 -15.75
CA ILE A 255 13.31 10.37 -16.62
C ILE A 255 11.81 10.49 -16.33
N LYS A 256 11.06 10.92 -17.35
CA LYS A 256 9.60 10.88 -17.38
C LYS A 256 9.14 9.53 -17.95
N VAL A 257 8.15 8.92 -17.33
CA VAL A 257 7.58 7.64 -17.75
C VAL A 257 6.15 7.83 -18.22
N SER A 258 5.88 7.53 -19.48
CA SER A 258 4.54 7.53 -20.07
C SER A 258 4.09 6.09 -20.36
N PHE A 259 2.94 5.69 -19.85
CA PHE A 259 2.40 4.34 -20.03
C PHE A 259 1.58 4.26 -21.32
N ASN A 260 1.87 3.29 -22.15
CA ASN A 260 1.26 3.14 -23.47
C ASN A 260 0.14 2.09 -23.44
N GLY A 261 -1.02 2.42 -24.00
CA GLY A 261 -2.11 1.46 -24.21
C GLY A 261 -2.65 0.84 -22.91
N ALA A 262 -2.56 1.56 -21.80
CA ALA A 262 -3.10 1.09 -20.53
C ALA A 262 -4.62 1.00 -20.58
N LYS A 263 -5.17 -0.19 -20.31
CA LYS A 263 -6.60 -0.45 -20.32
C LYS A 263 -6.99 -1.52 -19.31
N GLY A 264 -8.13 -1.35 -18.68
CA GLY A 264 -8.78 -2.39 -17.88
C GLY A 264 -9.41 -3.47 -18.77
N THR A 265 -9.82 -4.54 -18.16
CA THR A 265 -10.52 -5.67 -18.81
C THR A 265 -11.92 -5.81 -18.21
N TYR A 266 -12.87 -6.29 -19.01
CA TYR A 266 -14.25 -6.48 -18.56
C TYR A 266 -14.80 -5.25 -17.82
N GLY A 267 -14.75 -4.08 -18.48
CA GLY A 267 -15.33 -2.82 -17.98
C GLY A 267 -14.55 -2.15 -16.85
N SER A 268 -13.48 -2.74 -16.30
CA SER A 268 -12.65 -2.04 -15.32
C SER A 268 -11.88 -0.88 -15.95
N THR A 269 -11.56 0.12 -15.17
CA THR A 269 -10.79 1.31 -15.57
C THR A 269 -9.42 1.33 -14.92
N ILE A 270 -8.47 1.99 -15.53
CA ILE A 270 -7.15 2.18 -14.91
C ILE A 270 -7.27 3.20 -13.77
N THR A 271 -6.80 2.81 -12.60
CA THR A 271 -6.84 3.63 -11.37
C THR A 271 -5.45 3.97 -10.83
N GLY A 272 -4.41 3.25 -11.26
CA GLY A 272 -3.07 3.51 -10.78
C GLY A 272 -1.98 3.09 -11.76
N TYR A 273 -0.83 3.70 -11.55
CA TYR A 273 0.38 3.46 -12.31
C TYR A 273 1.53 3.26 -11.33
N ARG A 274 2.49 2.47 -11.69
CA ARG A 274 3.74 2.32 -10.94
C ARG A 274 4.88 2.09 -11.92
N ALA A 275 5.90 2.92 -11.82
CA ALA A 275 7.18 2.63 -12.45
C ALA A 275 8.29 2.88 -11.43
N GLU A 276 9.29 2.02 -11.44
CA GLU A 276 10.41 2.08 -10.49
C GLU A 276 11.72 1.68 -11.16
N ILE A 277 12.81 2.22 -10.69
CA ILE A 277 14.15 1.73 -11.05
C ILE A 277 14.44 0.52 -10.16
N VAL A 278 14.63 -0.63 -10.78
CA VAL A 278 14.84 -1.91 -10.08
C VAL A 278 16.05 -1.84 -9.15
N GLY A 279 15.84 -2.15 -7.88
CA GLY A 279 16.88 -2.13 -6.86
C GLY A 279 17.30 -0.73 -6.40
N LYS A 280 16.53 0.31 -6.73
CA LYS A 280 16.76 1.69 -6.31
C LYS A 280 15.49 2.28 -5.71
N ASN A 281 15.65 3.27 -4.82
CA ASN A 281 14.52 3.94 -4.19
C ASN A 281 14.03 5.14 -5.02
N GLN A 282 13.75 4.90 -6.31
CA GLN A 282 13.20 5.89 -7.24
C GLN A 282 12.02 5.29 -7.97
N ALA A 283 10.86 5.91 -7.83
CA ALA A 283 9.62 5.43 -8.41
C ALA A 283 8.66 6.59 -8.71
N THR A 284 7.69 6.34 -9.57
CA THR A 284 6.56 7.21 -9.82
C THR A 284 5.25 6.42 -9.83
N SER A 285 4.18 7.06 -9.39
CA SER A 285 2.83 6.50 -9.36
C SER A 285 1.89 7.17 -10.37
N SER A 286 2.40 7.97 -11.29
CA SER A 286 1.59 8.74 -12.24
C SER A 286 1.99 8.44 -13.68
N ASN A 287 1.02 8.43 -14.58
CA ASN A 287 1.29 8.45 -16.01
C ASN A 287 1.88 9.81 -16.39
N GLY A 288 3.04 9.82 -17.04
CA GLY A 288 3.81 11.02 -17.29
C GLY A 288 4.59 11.53 -16.08
N GLY A 289 4.65 10.76 -15.00
CA GLY A 289 5.40 11.09 -13.81
C GLY A 289 6.90 10.89 -13.97
N SER A 290 7.67 11.56 -13.10
CA SER A 290 9.13 11.51 -13.08
C SER A 290 9.64 10.45 -12.11
N LEU A 291 10.72 9.76 -12.48
CA LEU A 291 11.53 8.92 -11.60
C LEU A 291 12.56 9.74 -10.78
N GLY A 292 12.64 11.05 -11.02
CA GLY A 292 13.64 11.90 -10.40
C GLY A 292 14.96 11.93 -11.15
N ILE A 293 15.93 12.67 -10.59
CA ILE A 293 17.26 12.80 -11.17
C ILE A 293 18.01 11.47 -11.10
N MET A 294 18.69 11.10 -12.17
CA MET A 294 19.45 9.85 -12.28
C MET A 294 20.76 9.93 -11.48
N ASN A 295 20.77 9.40 -10.27
CA ASN A 295 21.95 9.38 -9.40
C ASN A 295 22.91 8.20 -9.65
N TYR A 296 22.63 7.39 -10.65
CA TYR A 296 23.36 6.18 -10.99
C TYR A 296 23.86 6.26 -12.42
N HIS A 297 24.86 5.49 -12.76
CA HIS A 297 25.36 5.30 -14.13
C HIS A 297 25.39 3.81 -14.49
N GLY A 298 25.56 3.51 -15.77
CA GLY A 298 25.53 2.15 -16.31
C GLY A 298 24.14 1.74 -16.79
N THR A 299 23.93 0.44 -16.97
CA THR A 299 22.63 -0.10 -17.38
C THR A 299 21.72 -0.24 -16.19
N ILE A 300 20.56 0.40 -16.24
CA ILE A 300 19.50 0.28 -15.25
C ILE A 300 18.24 -0.32 -15.89
N LYS A 301 17.43 -0.98 -15.08
CA LYS A 301 16.13 -1.50 -15.49
C LYS A 301 15.03 -0.67 -14.85
N ILE A 302 14.06 -0.28 -15.65
CA ILE A 302 12.82 0.36 -15.20
C ILE A 302 11.72 -0.68 -15.33
N ARG A 303 11.07 -0.98 -14.20
CA ARG A 303 9.93 -1.90 -14.11
C ARG A 303 8.66 -1.09 -13.99
N ALA A 304 7.64 -1.46 -14.76
CA ALA A 304 6.37 -0.75 -14.79
C ALA A 304 5.18 -1.71 -14.68
N SER A 305 4.10 -1.25 -14.08
CA SER A 305 2.81 -1.93 -13.98
C SER A 305 1.68 -0.90 -13.84
N VAL A 306 0.45 -1.34 -14.14
CA VAL A 306 -0.76 -0.52 -13.99
C VAL A 306 -1.77 -1.26 -13.13
N SER A 307 -2.59 -0.55 -12.40
CA SER A 307 -3.70 -1.14 -11.63
C SER A 307 -5.06 -0.68 -12.14
N ASP A 308 -6.06 -1.52 -11.92
CA ASP A 308 -7.43 -1.23 -12.31
C ASP A 308 -8.35 -0.96 -11.12
N SER A 309 -9.60 -0.61 -11.43
CA SER A 309 -10.65 -0.32 -10.45
C SER A 309 -11.06 -1.52 -9.59
N ARG A 310 -10.60 -2.74 -9.91
CA ARG A 310 -10.72 -3.93 -9.05
C ARG A 310 -9.58 -4.06 -8.06
N GLY A 311 -8.58 -3.17 -8.10
CA GLY A 311 -7.37 -3.23 -7.28
C GLY A 311 -6.34 -4.24 -7.78
N ARG A 312 -6.47 -4.74 -9.00
CA ARG A 312 -5.56 -5.72 -9.60
C ARG A 312 -4.46 -5.03 -10.38
N TRP A 313 -3.26 -5.58 -10.27
CA TRP A 313 -2.10 -5.11 -11.02
C TRP A 313 -1.88 -5.98 -12.27
N SER A 314 -1.47 -5.34 -13.35
CA SER A 314 -1.00 -6.00 -14.56
C SER A 314 0.26 -6.80 -14.30
N ASP A 315 0.60 -7.68 -15.21
CA ASP A 315 1.94 -8.21 -15.28
C ASP A 315 2.93 -7.05 -15.48
N THR A 316 4.11 -7.19 -14.88
CA THR A 316 5.15 -6.17 -14.97
C THR A 316 5.84 -6.19 -16.31
N LYS A 317 6.21 -5.01 -16.84
CA LYS A 317 7.09 -4.87 -17.98
C LYS A 317 8.36 -4.16 -17.58
N GLU A 318 9.48 -4.62 -18.13
CA GLU A 318 10.79 -4.03 -17.89
C GLU A 318 11.36 -3.45 -19.17
N VAL A 319 12.00 -2.30 -19.04
CA VAL A 319 12.81 -1.68 -20.10
C VAL A 319 14.19 -1.39 -19.54
N SER A 320 15.23 -1.74 -20.29
CA SER A 320 16.61 -1.43 -19.94
C SER A 320 17.03 -0.13 -20.59
N VAL A 321 17.67 0.74 -19.84
CA VAL A 321 18.23 2.01 -20.33
C VAL A 321 19.66 2.15 -19.88
N THR A 322 20.43 2.92 -20.62
CA THR A 322 21.81 3.27 -20.30
C THR A 322 21.87 4.66 -19.70
N VAL A 323 22.49 4.80 -18.54
CA VAL A 323 22.77 6.10 -17.92
C VAL A 323 24.27 6.35 -18.04
N LEU A 324 24.63 7.36 -18.83
CA LEU A 324 26.02 7.75 -19.02
C LEU A 324 26.55 8.40 -17.74
N GLU A 325 27.76 8.02 -17.35
CA GLU A 325 28.44 8.65 -16.21
C GLU A 325 28.68 10.12 -16.50
N TYR A 326 28.36 10.97 -15.53
CA TYR A 326 28.64 12.40 -15.58
C TYR A 326 29.29 12.87 -14.30
N PHE A 327 30.31 13.68 -14.48
CA PHE A 327 30.96 14.45 -13.43
C PHE A 327 31.17 15.89 -13.93
N ALA A 328 31.14 16.83 -13.00
CA ALA A 328 31.38 18.24 -13.32
C ALA A 328 32.80 18.46 -13.88
N PRO A 329 33.00 19.43 -14.76
CA PRO A 329 34.32 19.80 -15.27
C PRO A 329 35.35 19.94 -14.17
N ALA A 330 36.48 19.28 -14.32
CA ALA A 330 37.62 19.36 -13.39
C ALA A 330 38.79 20.05 -14.05
N LEU A 331 39.24 21.14 -13.43
CA LEU A 331 40.30 21.96 -13.95
C LEU A 331 41.39 22.18 -12.87
N SER A 332 42.62 21.94 -13.26
CA SER A 332 43.79 22.46 -12.57
C SER A 332 44.83 22.89 -13.60
N PHE A 333 45.58 23.90 -13.27
CA PHE A 333 46.69 24.32 -14.11
C PHE A 333 47.76 25.04 -13.30
N SER A 334 48.96 25.06 -13.82
CA SER A 334 50.06 25.90 -13.33
C SER A 334 50.49 26.86 -14.43
N ILE A 335 51.00 27.99 -14.02
CA ILE A 335 51.55 28.99 -14.93
C ILE A 335 53.05 29.14 -14.66
N ALA A 336 53.83 29.03 -15.71
CA ALA A 336 55.26 29.35 -15.66
C ALA A 336 55.56 30.54 -16.57
N ARG A 337 56.49 31.37 -16.13
CA ARG A 337 57.09 32.38 -16.99
C ARG A 337 58.07 31.73 -17.96
N THR A 338 58.01 32.12 -19.23
CA THR A 338 58.84 31.56 -20.29
C THR A 338 59.24 32.66 -21.27
N GLY A 339 60.08 32.33 -22.25
CA GLY A 339 60.63 33.25 -23.20
C GLY A 339 61.86 33.99 -22.66
N SER A 340 62.64 34.66 -23.51
CA SER A 340 63.89 35.29 -23.18
C SER A 340 63.75 36.51 -22.23
N THR A 341 62.54 37.07 -22.16
CA THR A 341 62.22 38.25 -21.28
C THR A 341 61.31 37.81 -20.12
N SER A 342 61.03 36.52 -19.93
CA SER A 342 60.11 36.01 -18.92
C SER A 342 58.70 36.69 -18.92
N SER A 343 58.34 37.27 -20.07
CA SER A 343 57.06 37.94 -20.26
C SER A 343 55.96 37.11 -20.91
N THR A 344 56.28 35.89 -21.32
CA THR A 344 55.30 34.92 -21.79
C THR A 344 54.83 34.06 -20.61
N LEU A 345 53.51 33.89 -20.46
CA LEU A 345 52.92 32.96 -19.52
C LEU A 345 52.53 31.68 -20.24
N THR A 346 53.16 30.57 -19.87
CA THR A 346 52.83 29.21 -20.37
C THR A 346 52.02 28.49 -19.33
N ALA A 347 50.79 28.12 -19.72
CA ALA A 347 49.90 27.29 -18.88
C ALA A 347 50.19 25.81 -19.13
N THR A 348 50.41 25.06 -18.07
CA THR A 348 50.38 23.59 -18.09
C THR A 348 48.97 23.16 -17.59
N ARG A 349 48.13 22.69 -18.49
CA ARG A 349 46.72 22.48 -18.28
C ARG A 349 46.42 21.01 -18.00
N ASN A 350 45.63 20.75 -16.95
CA ASN A 350 44.96 19.48 -16.68
C ASN A 350 43.46 19.78 -16.59
N ALA A 351 42.75 19.36 -17.60
CA ALA A 351 41.31 19.61 -17.72
C ALA A 351 40.60 18.28 -18.06
N LYS A 352 39.47 18.05 -17.49
CA LYS A 352 38.66 16.86 -17.75
C LYS A 352 37.19 17.17 -17.68
N ILE A 353 36.42 16.64 -18.65
CA ILE A 353 34.96 16.65 -18.65
C ILE A 353 34.45 15.22 -18.83
N ALA A 354 33.20 14.98 -18.48
CA ALA A 354 32.54 13.71 -18.75
C ALA A 354 32.38 13.48 -20.28
N PRO A 355 32.85 12.37 -20.85
CA PRO A 355 32.92 12.21 -22.31
C PRO A 355 31.56 11.97 -22.99
N LEU A 356 30.48 11.62 -22.28
CA LEU A 356 29.12 11.40 -22.79
C LEU A 356 29.07 10.77 -24.19
N THR A 357 29.59 9.55 -24.32
CA THR A 357 29.71 8.87 -25.62
C THR A 357 28.43 8.15 -25.98
N VAL A 358 27.85 8.47 -27.15
CA VAL A 358 26.68 7.81 -27.73
C VAL A 358 27.03 7.31 -29.12
N ALA A 359 26.79 6.02 -29.37
CA ALA A 359 27.12 5.35 -30.62
C ALA A 359 28.58 5.61 -31.07
N GLY A 360 29.53 5.54 -30.13
CA GLY A 360 30.96 5.74 -30.38
C GLY A 360 31.40 7.20 -30.59
N ARG A 361 30.49 8.16 -30.50
CA ARG A 361 30.80 9.57 -30.68
C ARG A 361 30.62 10.34 -29.35
N GLN A 362 31.64 11.14 -28.99
CA GLN A 362 31.51 12.09 -27.88
C GLN A 362 30.47 13.16 -28.24
N ARG A 363 29.59 13.46 -27.30
CA ARG A 363 28.55 14.48 -27.44
C ARG A 363 28.84 15.72 -26.59
N ASN A 364 29.62 15.58 -25.52
CA ASN A 364 30.00 16.70 -24.69
C ASN A 364 31.10 17.54 -25.37
N THR A 365 31.17 18.81 -25.02
CA THR A 365 32.16 19.76 -25.57
C THR A 365 32.91 20.38 -24.40
N MET A 366 34.22 20.40 -24.48
CA MET A 366 35.11 21.00 -23.50
C MET A 366 35.52 22.39 -24.00
N THR A 367 35.19 23.43 -23.26
CA THR A 367 35.61 24.79 -23.54
C THR A 367 36.45 25.32 -22.37
N LEU A 368 37.68 25.71 -22.64
CA LEU A 368 38.59 26.29 -21.66
C LEU A 368 38.91 27.71 -22.04
N THR A 369 38.60 28.64 -21.16
CA THR A 369 38.85 30.07 -21.32
C THR A 369 39.78 30.54 -20.20
N PHE A 370 40.71 31.41 -20.52
CA PHE A 370 41.54 32.09 -19.54
C PHE A 370 41.21 33.57 -19.46
N LYS A 371 41.17 34.10 -18.23
CA LYS A 371 41.08 35.54 -17.96
C LYS A 371 42.28 35.97 -17.13
N VAL A 372 42.85 37.09 -17.44
CA VAL A 372 44.06 37.58 -16.76
C VAL A 372 43.85 39.03 -16.28
N ALA A 373 44.32 39.30 -15.07
CA ALA A 373 44.36 40.63 -14.48
C ALA A 373 45.71 40.86 -13.78
N LYS A 374 46.13 42.12 -13.63
CA LYS A 374 47.21 42.44 -12.70
C LYS A 374 46.75 42.13 -11.27
N LEU A 375 47.61 41.52 -10.48
CA LEU A 375 47.31 41.26 -9.09
C LEU A 375 46.96 42.54 -8.34
N GLY A 376 45.89 42.53 -7.55
CA GLY A 376 45.34 43.68 -6.85
C GLY A 376 44.38 44.54 -7.67
N THR A 377 44.10 44.18 -8.94
CA THR A 377 43.05 44.80 -9.76
C THR A 377 41.95 43.75 -10.06
N ASN A 378 40.71 44.21 -10.26
CA ASN A 378 39.62 43.34 -10.72
C ASN A 378 39.37 43.47 -12.24
N ALA A 379 40.33 44.06 -12.98
CA ALA A 379 40.22 44.29 -14.42
C ALA A 379 40.62 43.05 -15.24
N PHE A 380 39.82 42.01 -15.16
CA PHE A 380 40.04 40.77 -15.91
C PHE A 380 39.73 40.94 -17.39
N THR A 381 40.67 40.59 -18.23
CA THR A 381 40.51 40.52 -19.69
C THR A 381 40.59 39.04 -20.15
N VAL A 382 39.79 38.68 -21.13
CA VAL A 382 39.87 37.36 -21.75
C VAL A 382 41.16 37.25 -22.54
N ASP A 383 41.88 36.16 -22.33
CA ASP A 383 43.07 35.84 -23.11
C ASP A 383 42.68 34.91 -24.26
N ASN A 384 43.03 35.29 -25.48
CA ASN A 384 42.71 34.55 -26.71
C ASN A 384 43.91 33.73 -27.21
N GLY A 385 44.89 33.42 -26.36
CA GLY A 385 46.03 32.59 -26.71
C GLY A 385 45.74 31.15 -26.95
N GLN A 386 46.78 30.40 -27.33
CA GLN A 386 46.69 28.93 -27.60
C GLN A 386 46.30 28.12 -26.36
N ALA A 387 46.40 28.72 -25.17
CA ALA A 387 45.94 28.07 -23.93
C ALA A 387 44.41 27.90 -23.87
N THR A 388 43.67 28.80 -24.54
CA THR A 388 42.21 28.78 -24.68
C THR A 388 41.80 27.86 -25.84
N GLY A 389 40.63 27.25 -25.76
CA GLY A 389 40.12 26.43 -26.89
C GLY A 389 38.82 25.72 -26.59
N THR A 390 38.23 25.19 -27.64
CA THR A 390 37.02 24.36 -27.58
C THR A 390 37.27 23.03 -28.31
N TRP A 391 36.99 21.93 -27.64
CA TRP A 391 37.22 20.59 -28.15
C TRP A 391 35.95 19.78 -28.07
N SER A 392 35.54 19.16 -29.18
CA SER A 392 34.40 18.25 -29.27
C SER A 392 34.79 16.77 -29.43
N SER A 393 36.07 16.50 -29.70
CA SER A 393 36.58 15.12 -29.94
C SER A 393 37.36 14.54 -28.77
N ILE A 394 37.82 15.38 -27.85
CA ILE A 394 38.56 14.96 -26.65
C ILE A 394 37.82 15.43 -25.40
N SER A 395 37.96 14.68 -24.32
CA SER A 395 37.36 14.98 -23.02
C SER A 395 38.40 15.35 -21.94
N SER A 396 39.66 15.38 -22.28
CA SER A 396 40.72 15.73 -21.33
C SER A 396 41.95 16.33 -21.98
N LEU A 397 42.60 17.20 -21.22
CA LEU A 397 43.97 17.65 -21.44
C LEU A 397 44.80 17.17 -20.26
N VAL A 398 45.95 16.58 -20.52
CA VAL A 398 46.87 16.08 -19.48
C VAL A 398 48.22 16.73 -19.70
N ASN A 399 48.69 17.50 -18.72
CA ASN A 399 49.97 18.23 -18.77
C ASN A 399 50.16 19.01 -20.10
N SER A 400 49.07 19.47 -20.66
CA SER A 400 49.05 20.14 -21.97
C SER A 400 49.55 21.55 -21.83
N LYS A 401 50.71 21.84 -22.43
CA LYS A 401 51.34 23.19 -22.41
C LYS A 401 50.84 24.05 -23.56
N ALA A 402 50.51 25.29 -23.25
CA ALA A 402 50.21 26.29 -24.25
C ALA A 402 50.37 27.72 -23.68
N ASN A 403 50.64 28.68 -24.55
CA ASN A 403 50.89 30.05 -24.15
C ASN A 403 49.60 30.88 -24.11
N LEU A 404 49.53 31.76 -23.15
CA LEU A 404 48.63 32.90 -23.15
C LEU A 404 49.10 33.94 -24.18
N ALA A 405 48.17 34.75 -24.74
CA ALA A 405 48.46 35.66 -25.84
C ALA A 405 49.13 36.99 -25.40
N GLY A 406 48.93 37.36 -24.14
CA GLY A 406 49.37 38.69 -23.65
C GLY A 406 50.89 38.80 -23.44
N ASN A 407 51.38 40.04 -23.35
CA ASN A 407 52.71 40.35 -22.89
C ASN A 407 52.66 40.67 -21.37
N TYR A 408 53.10 39.73 -20.57
CA TYR A 408 52.96 39.74 -19.11
C TYR A 408 54.28 40.13 -18.45
N LEU A 409 54.53 41.39 -18.31
CA LEU A 409 55.80 41.91 -17.81
C LEU A 409 56.33 41.16 -16.58
N ALA A 410 57.62 40.84 -16.60
CA ALA A 410 58.22 39.96 -15.58
C ALA A 410 58.32 40.66 -14.18
N ASN A 411 58.28 41.96 -14.12
CA ASN A 411 58.26 42.74 -12.88
C ASN A 411 56.85 42.99 -12.33
N GLN A 412 55.83 42.37 -12.89
CA GLN A 412 54.46 42.51 -12.40
C GLN A 412 53.88 41.11 -12.03
N SER A 413 53.14 41.08 -10.94
CA SER A 413 52.37 39.89 -10.58
C SER A 413 51.02 39.88 -11.28
N TRP A 414 50.57 38.71 -11.65
CA TRP A 414 49.33 38.52 -12.40
C TRP A 414 48.44 37.51 -11.70
N VAL A 415 47.15 37.63 -11.93
CA VAL A 415 46.15 36.61 -11.56
C VAL A 415 45.61 36.04 -12.85
N VAL A 416 45.64 34.72 -12.95
CA VAL A 416 45.08 33.97 -14.07
C VAL A 416 43.95 33.12 -13.58
N ILE A 417 42.75 33.32 -14.13
CA ILE A 417 41.55 32.50 -13.91
C ILE A 417 41.35 31.63 -15.14
N GLY A 418 41.36 30.33 -14.95
CA GLY A 418 40.93 29.37 -15.96
C GLY A 418 39.46 28.97 -15.68
N ILE A 419 38.64 29.00 -16.72
CA ILE A 419 37.21 28.61 -16.70
C ILE A 419 37.06 27.43 -17.63
N LEU A 420 36.73 26.28 -17.10
CA LEU A 420 36.42 25.09 -17.87
C LEU A 420 34.91 24.87 -17.86
N GLU A 421 34.33 24.84 -19.05
CA GLU A 421 32.91 24.64 -19.26
C GLU A 421 32.65 23.38 -20.08
N ASP A 422 31.57 22.67 -19.75
CA ASP A 422 30.98 21.66 -20.62
C ASP A 422 29.54 22.09 -21.02
N ARG A 423 28.75 21.17 -21.56
CA ARG A 423 27.37 21.45 -21.98
C ARG A 423 26.42 21.78 -20.82
N PHE A 424 26.78 21.47 -19.57
CA PHE A 424 25.90 21.54 -18.41
C PHE A 424 26.38 22.47 -17.32
N THR A 425 27.69 22.50 -17.05
CA THR A 425 28.23 23.25 -15.92
C THR A 425 29.62 23.80 -16.25
N ARG A 426 30.13 24.60 -15.33
CA ARG A 426 31.50 25.17 -15.40
C ARG A 426 32.18 25.06 -14.06
N THR A 427 33.51 25.06 -14.11
CA THR A 427 34.38 25.19 -12.95
C THR A 427 35.42 26.26 -13.21
N GLU A 428 35.89 26.91 -12.17
CA GLU A 428 36.92 27.96 -12.22
C GLU A 428 38.07 27.57 -11.32
N PHE A 429 39.27 27.87 -11.78
CA PHE A 429 40.49 27.70 -11.00
C PHE A 429 41.36 28.92 -11.17
N MET A 430 41.98 29.40 -10.10
CA MET A 430 42.77 30.64 -10.10
C MET A 430 44.21 30.39 -9.68
N VAL A 431 45.12 30.98 -10.37
CA VAL A 431 46.56 30.91 -10.08
C VAL A 431 47.15 32.32 -10.04
N ASN A 432 47.90 32.60 -9.00
CA ASN A 432 48.71 33.83 -8.93
C ASN A 432 50.09 33.56 -9.53
N VAL A 433 50.50 34.47 -10.39
CA VAL A 433 51.82 34.43 -11.04
C VAL A 433 52.69 35.56 -10.44
N ALA A 434 53.65 35.17 -9.67
CA ALA A 434 54.60 36.11 -9.06
C ALA A 434 55.49 36.77 -10.13
N THR A 435 56.15 37.81 -9.73
CA THR A 435 57.28 38.36 -10.49
C THR A 435 58.40 37.34 -10.57
N GLU A 436 59.29 37.49 -11.53
CA GLU A 436 60.44 36.61 -11.64
C GLU A 436 61.45 36.88 -10.53
N SER A 437 61.95 35.82 -9.89
CA SER A 437 63.12 35.83 -8.99
C SER A 437 63.13 36.88 -7.86
N VAL A 438 62.01 37.02 -7.15
CA VAL A 438 62.01 37.86 -5.94
C VAL A 438 62.10 36.94 -4.71
N VAL A 439 63.31 36.92 -4.12
CA VAL A 439 63.53 36.21 -2.85
C VAL A 439 62.99 37.02 -1.67
N PHE A 440 63.13 38.34 -1.77
CA PHE A 440 62.68 39.25 -0.73
C PHE A 440 62.28 40.61 -1.35
N SER A 441 61.11 41.07 -0.98
CA SER A 441 60.63 42.41 -1.36
C SER A 441 60.14 43.20 -0.13
N TYR A 442 60.25 44.54 -0.12
CA TYR A 442 59.68 45.37 0.92
C TYR A 442 59.15 46.66 0.38
N ASP A 443 58.13 47.18 1.05
CA ASP A 443 57.62 48.54 0.85
C ASP A 443 57.18 49.14 2.20
N ARG A 444 56.53 50.31 2.21
CA ARG A 444 56.05 50.94 3.45
C ARG A 444 55.00 50.14 4.23
N SER A 445 54.38 49.18 3.61
CA SER A 445 53.28 48.42 4.17
C SER A 445 53.70 47.05 4.64
N GLY A 446 54.92 46.55 4.32
CA GLY A 446 55.37 45.23 4.77
C GLY A 446 56.39 44.56 3.84
N VAL A 447 56.53 43.29 4.04
CA VAL A 447 57.55 42.40 3.44
C VAL A 447 56.95 41.28 2.66
N GLY A 448 57.48 41.00 1.47
CA GLY A 448 57.21 39.74 0.71
C GLY A 448 58.46 38.86 0.75
N VAL A 449 58.25 37.56 1.01
CA VAL A 449 59.30 36.54 0.99
C VAL A 449 59.04 35.58 -0.16
N ASN A 450 60.05 35.39 -1.01
CA ASN A 450 59.99 34.60 -2.24
C ASN A 450 58.89 35.06 -3.24
N LYS A 451 58.53 36.33 -3.13
CA LYS A 451 57.60 37.06 -4.02
C LYS A 451 57.65 38.55 -3.75
N ILE A 452 57.13 39.40 -4.66
CA ILE A 452 56.76 40.75 -4.33
C ILE A 452 55.60 40.77 -3.36
N ARG A 453 55.66 41.57 -2.28
CA ARG A 453 54.57 41.76 -1.35
C ARG A 453 53.31 42.26 -2.08
N GLU A 454 52.18 41.65 -1.88
CA GLU A 454 50.89 42.02 -2.46
C GLU A 454 49.81 42.18 -1.40
N ARG A 455 49.95 41.44 -0.26
CA ARG A 455 48.92 41.41 0.79
C ARG A 455 49.57 41.40 2.19
N GLY A 456 48.92 42.10 3.14
CA GLY A 456 49.32 42.05 4.55
C GLY A 456 50.70 42.66 4.83
N ALA A 457 51.11 42.64 6.09
CA ALA A 457 52.45 43.14 6.52
C ALA A 457 53.56 42.11 6.23
N LEU A 458 53.24 40.84 6.17
CA LEU A 458 54.13 39.74 5.78
C LEU A 458 53.39 38.85 4.76
N ASP A 459 53.93 38.78 3.55
CA ASP A 459 53.37 38.00 2.44
C ASP A 459 54.40 36.96 1.98
N VAL A 460 54.22 35.72 2.39
CA VAL A 460 55.19 34.64 2.18
C VAL A 460 54.66 33.67 1.15
N LYS A 461 55.47 33.30 0.14
CA LYS A 461 55.21 32.23 -0.78
C LYS A 461 55.97 30.98 -0.32
N GLY A 462 55.29 30.12 0.44
CA GLY A 462 55.83 28.89 1.03
C GLY A 462 55.45 28.76 2.50
N ASP A 463 55.90 27.70 3.11
CA ASP A 463 55.69 27.42 4.52
C ASP A 463 56.53 28.30 5.41
N ILE A 464 56.00 28.67 6.57
CA ILE A 464 56.73 29.45 7.58
C ILE A 464 57.05 28.53 8.74
N TYR A 465 58.35 28.48 9.14
CA TYR A 465 58.82 27.71 10.26
C TYR A 465 59.39 28.63 11.34
N ALA A 466 59.18 28.28 12.59
CA ALA A 466 59.81 28.89 13.74
C ALA A 466 60.41 27.74 14.60
N ASN A 467 61.75 27.78 14.83
CA ASN A 467 62.47 26.74 15.53
C ASN A 467 62.17 25.33 14.97
N ASP A 468 62.24 25.19 13.65
CA ASP A 468 61.97 23.93 12.90
C ASP A 468 60.53 23.41 13.00
N ASN A 469 59.62 24.15 13.57
CA ASN A 469 58.19 23.80 13.61
C ASN A 469 57.36 24.69 12.64
N PRO A 470 56.44 24.12 11.88
CA PRO A 470 55.56 24.88 10.99
C PRO A 470 54.65 25.82 11.79
N ILE A 471 54.54 27.07 11.34
CA ILE A 471 53.57 28.01 11.92
C ILE A 471 52.16 27.63 11.45
N GLN A 472 51.27 27.41 12.40
CA GLN A 472 49.89 27.14 12.12
C GLN A 472 49.20 28.34 11.46
N GLN A 473 48.66 28.15 10.25
CA GLN A 473 48.01 29.22 9.47
C GLN A 473 46.56 29.49 9.91
N TYR A 474 45.92 28.53 10.57
CA TYR A 474 44.57 28.67 11.09
C TYR A 474 44.58 28.62 12.61
N GLN A 475 44.02 29.67 13.23
CA GLN A 475 43.96 29.77 14.68
C GLN A 475 42.90 28.86 15.25
N LEU A 476 43.28 27.69 15.77
CA LEU A 476 42.41 26.78 16.50
C LEU A 476 42.24 27.14 17.97
N THR A 477 43.13 28.03 18.47
CA THR A 477 43.14 28.46 19.86
C THR A 477 43.08 29.98 19.92
N ASN A 478 42.74 30.52 21.08
CA ASN A 478 42.87 31.96 21.34
C ASN A 478 44.36 32.39 21.40
N ASN A 479 44.61 33.68 21.51
CA ASN A 479 45.99 34.25 21.54
C ASN A 479 46.86 33.75 22.72
N ASN A 480 46.27 33.10 23.72
CA ASN A 480 46.95 32.51 24.87
C ASN A 480 47.10 30.99 24.75
N GLY A 481 46.83 30.40 23.59
CA GLY A 481 46.95 28.98 23.34
C GLY A 481 45.80 28.09 23.88
N GLY A 482 44.83 28.69 24.55
CA GLY A 482 43.61 27.96 25.00
C GLY A 482 42.59 27.82 23.89
N LEU A 483 41.82 26.75 23.95
CA LEU A 483 40.70 26.56 23.02
C LEU A 483 39.68 27.70 23.15
N SER A 484 39.15 28.16 22.04
CA SER A 484 38.06 29.16 22.01
C SER A 484 36.87 28.68 22.83
N GLY A 485 36.31 29.54 23.68
CA GLY A 485 35.18 29.20 24.50
C GLY A 485 34.38 30.42 24.94
N GLY A 486 33.21 30.19 25.50
CA GLY A 486 32.34 31.28 25.92
C GLY A 486 31.06 30.80 26.60
N SER A 487 30.27 31.77 26.98
CA SER A 487 28.95 31.58 27.63
C SER A 487 27.78 31.61 26.65
N ALA A 488 28.06 31.60 25.35
CA ALA A 488 26.98 31.52 24.34
C ALA A 488 26.22 30.19 24.40
N GLN A 489 24.96 30.22 23.96
CA GLN A 489 24.17 28.98 23.86
C GLN A 489 24.83 28.02 22.88
N TRP A 490 24.70 26.73 23.14
CA TRP A 490 25.36 25.69 22.38
C TRP A 490 24.87 25.61 20.94
N ASP A 491 23.63 26.06 20.69
CA ASP A 491 23.03 26.09 19.36
C ASP A 491 23.47 27.32 18.51
N ASP A 492 24.06 28.33 19.11
CA ASP A 492 24.50 29.55 18.38
C ASP A 492 25.56 29.22 17.34
N VAL A 493 26.31 28.15 17.53
CA VAL A 493 27.29 27.64 16.58
C VAL A 493 26.68 27.31 15.24
N TRP A 494 25.40 26.90 15.23
CA TRP A 494 24.68 26.64 14.00
C TRP A 494 24.57 27.84 13.07
N ASN A 495 24.30 28.99 13.61
CA ASN A 495 24.12 30.20 12.83
C ASN A 495 25.41 30.63 12.06
N LYS A 496 26.56 30.16 12.50
CA LYS A 496 27.84 30.43 11.87
C LYS A 496 28.22 29.39 10.80
N GLN A 497 27.56 28.25 10.77
CA GLN A 497 27.86 27.14 9.86
C GLN A 497 29.36 26.81 9.79
N ALA A 498 30.03 26.82 10.93
CA ALA A 498 31.46 26.68 11.03
C ALA A 498 31.87 25.47 11.84
N THR A 499 32.98 24.83 11.47
CA THR A 499 33.65 23.86 12.34
C THR A 499 34.34 24.63 13.45
N GLU A 500 34.00 24.35 14.69
CA GLU A 500 34.54 25.02 15.87
C GLU A 500 35.00 24.01 16.92
N PHE A 501 36.06 24.37 17.62
CA PHE A 501 36.58 23.66 18.79
C PHE A 501 36.70 24.64 19.92
N GLY A 502 36.27 24.28 21.09
CA GLY A 502 36.38 25.19 22.22
C GLY A 502 35.85 24.56 23.49
N TRP A 503 35.69 25.38 24.50
CA TRP A 503 35.00 25.00 25.73
C TRP A 503 33.70 25.76 25.88
N ARG A 504 32.78 25.21 26.62
CA ARG A 504 31.46 25.80 26.89
C ARG A 504 31.19 25.75 28.39
N ASN A 505 30.56 26.80 28.88
CA ASN A 505 30.13 26.91 30.26
C ASN A 505 28.80 26.14 30.47
N GLY A 506 28.66 25.50 31.63
CA GLY A 506 27.62 24.55 31.92
C GLY A 506 26.17 25.03 32.08
N LYS A 507 25.89 26.33 32.23
CA LYS A 507 24.57 26.82 32.66
C LYS A 507 23.60 27.19 31.53
N TYR A 508 23.48 26.40 30.50
CA TYR A 508 22.57 26.66 29.37
C TYR A 508 21.55 25.56 29.18
N ALA A 509 20.39 25.93 28.67
CA ALA A 509 19.23 25.03 28.56
C ALA A 509 19.48 23.80 27.67
N ASP A 510 20.42 23.89 26.74
CA ASP A 510 20.80 22.83 25.82
C ASP A 510 22.02 21.99 26.25
N ASN A 511 22.57 22.26 27.43
CA ASN A 511 23.65 21.46 27.97
C ASN A 511 23.17 20.04 28.34
N PRO A 512 23.76 18.97 27.75
CA PRO A 512 23.29 17.61 28.01
C PRO A 512 23.48 17.13 29.45
N THR A 513 24.34 17.78 30.22
CA THR A 513 24.57 17.47 31.65
C THR A 513 23.82 18.40 32.59
N GLY A 514 23.18 19.43 32.07
CA GLY A 514 22.48 20.45 32.82
C GLY A 514 23.38 21.54 33.42
N ASN A 515 24.58 21.26 33.86
CA ASN A 515 25.44 22.25 34.56
C ASN A 515 26.95 21.97 34.47
N ASP A 516 27.42 21.03 33.69
CA ASP A 516 28.85 20.74 33.58
C ASP A 516 29.55 21.65 32.57
N TRP A 517 30.79 21.97 32.85
CA TRP A 517 31.68 22.61 31.87
C TRP A 517 32.27 21.55 30.97
N GLY A 518 32.48 21.83 29.71
CA GLY A 518 33.01 20.80 28.86
C GLY A 518 33.69 21.31 27.58
N LEU A 519 34.44 20.41 26.99
CA LEU A 519 34.96 20.56 25.65
C LEU A 519 33.84 20.38 24.65
N PHE A 520 33.73 21.31 23.77
CA PHE A 520 32.78 21.35 22.70
C PHE A 520 33.47 21.25 21.35
N GLN A 521 32.98 20.40 20.49
CA GLN A 521 33.43 20.22 19.13
C GLN A 521 32.23 20.24 18.20
N ASN A 522 32.25 21.10 17.23
CA ASN A 522 31.24 21.21 16.19
C ASN A 522 31.87 20.96 14.84
N TYR A 523 31.40 19.96 14.15
CA TYR A 523 31.80 19.62 12.79
C TYR A 523 30.67 19.89 11.84
N TRP A 524 30.91 20.68 10.86
CA TRP A 524 29.98 21.03 9.83
C TRP A 524 30.36 20.32 8.55
N LEU A 525 29.42 19.54 7.99
CA LEU A 525 29.66 18.76 6.78
C LEU A 525 29.25 19.53 5.53
N ASP A 526 28.08 20.17 5.58
CA ASP A 526 27.51 20.99 4.52
C ASP A 526 26.46 21.94 5.12
N SER A 527 25.75 22.71 4.30
CA SER A 527 24.71 23.65 4.77
C SER A 527 23.51 22.95 5.48
N TRP A 528 23.45 21.63 5.47
CA TRP A 528 22.31 20.85 5.93
C TRP A 528 22.64 19.83 7.01
N LYS A 529 23.91 19.56 7.27
CA LYS A 529 24.36 18.48 8.15
C LYS A 529 25.51 18.91 9.03
N GLY A 530 25.44 18.54 10.28
CA GLY A 530 26.49 18.74 11.24
C GLY A 530 26.44 17.71 12.37
N VAL A 531 27.53 17.62 13.11
CA VAL A 531 27.61 16.83 14.32
C VAL A 531 28.27 17.64 15.42
N GLN A 532 27.72 17.56 16.61
CA GLN A 532 28.29 18.17 17.80
C GLN A 532 28.66 17.10 18.81
N PHE A 533 29.83 17.29 19.39
CA PHE A 533 30.31 16.49 20.52
C PHE A 533 30.48 17.37 21.74
N PHE A 534 30.20 16.81 22.90
CA PHE A 534 30.44 17.44 24.17
C PHE A 534 31.03 16.46 25.16
N THR A 535 32.12 16.83 25.78
CA THR A 535 32.75 16.08 26.86
C THR A 535 32.66 16.89 28.14
N GLY A 536 31.88 16.45 29.10
CA GLY A 536 31.77 17.08 30.41
C GLY A 536 33.05 16.86 31.22
N VAL A 537 33.70 17.97 31.63
CA VAL A 537 35.00 17.92 32.33
C VAL A 537 34.85 17.38 33.74
N THR A 538 33.78 17.75 34.44
CA THR A 538 33.54 17.30 35.81
C THR A 538 32.80 15.97 35.87
N SER A 539 31.85 15.79 34.98
CA SER A 539 31.04 14.56 34.97
C SER A 539 31.73 13.36 34.30
N ASN A 540 32.79 13.59 33.54
CA ASN A 540 33.48 12.59 32.73
C ASN A 540 32.54 11.86 31.75
N ARG A 541 31.51 12.57 31.26
CA ARG A 541 30.49 12.03 30.36
C ARG A 541 30.71 12.57 28.95
N PHE A 542 30.44 11.75 27.95
CA PHE A 542 30.59 12.10 26.55
C PHE A 542 29.25 12.01 25.83
N PHE A 543 28.92 13.07 25.10
CA PHE A 543 27.67 13.21 24.38
C PHE A 543 27.92 13.59 22.94
N PHE A 544 26.98 13.19 22.08
CA PHE A 544 26.91 13.71 20.72
C PHE A 544 25.47 13.96 20.30
N ARG A 545 25.30 14.85 19.35
CA ARG A 545 24.05 15.04 18.60
C ARG A 545 24.35 15.34 17.15
N THR A 546 23.39 15.05 16.28
CA THR A 546 23.48 15.32 14.86
C THR A 546 22.40 16.30 14.44
N TYR A 547 22.74 17.13 13.48
CA TYR A 547 21.81 18.02 12.81
C TYR A 547 21.53 17.54 11.41
N ASN A 548 20.28 17.59 11.00
CA ASN A 548 19.86 17.52 9.62
C ASN A 548 18.70 18.51 9.39
N ASN A 549 18.31 18.73 8.15
CA ASN A 549 17.29 19.72 7.80
C ASN A 549 15.91 19.50 8.48
N ASN A 550 15.62 18.27 8.91
CA ASN A 550 14.36 17.93 9.56
C ASN A 550 14.42 18.03 11.10
N ASN A 551 15.63 18.01 11.67
CA ASN A 551 15.86 18.02 13.11
C ASN A 551 16.88 19.10 13.45
N ARG A 552 16.40 20.28 13.83
CA ARG A 552 17.27 21.34 14.38
C ARG A 552 17.88 20.88 15.70
N TRP A 553 18.99 21.50 16.10
CA TRP A 553 19.57 21.26 17.41
C TRP A 553 18.51 21.44 18.52
N ALA A 554 18.24 20.39 19.28
CA ALA A 554 17.40 20.48 20.46
C ALA A 554 18.11 19.84 21.66
N PRO A 555 17.93 20.36 22.87
CA PRO A 555 18.53 19.77 24.06
C PRO A 555 18.20 18.27 24.23
N SER A 556 17.01 17.87 23.84
CA SER A 556 16.55 16.47 23.91
C SER A 556 17.20 15.52 22.90
N GLN A 557 17.94 16.04 21.92
CA GLN A 557 18.60 15.24 20.88
C GLN A 557 20.00 14.74 21.27
N TRP A 558 20.53 15.19 22.38
CA TRP A 558 21.79 14.69 22.87
C TRP A 558 21.73 13.21 23.21
N LYS A 559 22.67 12.46 22.71
CA LYS A 559 22.86 11.04 23.01
C LYS A 559 24.13 10.90 23.82
N GLU A 560 24.02 10.25 24.97
CA GLU A 560 25.15 9.91 25.79
C GLU A 560 25.82 8.64 25.27
N VAL A 561 27.13 8.63 25.25
CA VAL A 561 27.91 7.42 24.94
C VAL A 561 28.12 6.67 26.25
N ALA A 562 27.50 5.52 26.38
CA ALA A 562 27.63 4.66 27.55
C ALA A 562 29.08 4.16 27.67
N THR A 563 29.65 4.30 28.85
CA THR A 563 30.96 3.72 29.17
C THR A 563 30.84 2.21 29.42
N LYS A 564 32.00 1.52 29.47
CA LYS A 564 32.05 0.12 29.87
C LYS A 564 31.46 -0.08 31.28
N ASP A 565 31.67 0.86 32.16
CA ASP A 565 31.17 0.82 33.55
C ASP A 565 29.65 1.00 33.60
N ASP A 566 29.08 1.82 32.72
CA ASP A 566 27.63 1.98 32.61
C ASP A 566 26.96 0.70 32.11
N LEU A 567 27.57 0.04 31.13
CA LEU A 567 27.09 -1.25 30.63
C LEU A 567 27.21 -2.32 31.71
N GLN A 568 28.29 -2.31 32.49
CA GLN A 568 28.49 -3.24 33.61
C GLN A 568 27.42 -3.06 34.69
N LYS A 569 27.06 -1.81 35.04
CA LYS A 569 26.01 -1.50 36.01
C LYS A 569 24.63 -1.98 35.50
N ILE A 570 24.35 -1.86 34.21
CA ILE A 570 23.09 -2.35 33.61
C ILE A 570 23.03 -3.88 33.71
N VAL A 571 24.12 -4.58 33.41
CA VAL A 571 24.20 -6.03 33.52
C VAL A 571 24.01 -6.48 34.98
N THR A 572 24.73 -5.86 35.92
CA THR A 572 24.62 -6.17 37.35
C THR A 572 23.20 -5.95 37.86
N ARG A 573 22.58 -4.82 37.52
CA ARG A 573 21.21 -4.52 37.93
C ARG A 573 20.16 -5.47 37.35
N LYS A 574 20.35 -5.96 36.11
CA LYS A 574 19.49 -7.00 35.52
C LYS A 574 19.62 -8.33 36.26
N ILE A 575 20.82 -8.68 36.69
CA ILE A 575 21.07 -9.88 37.50
C ILE A 575 20.36 -9.76 38.88
N GLU A 576 20.48 -8.63 39.52
CA GLU A 576 19.83 -8.37 40.82
C GLU A 576 18.29 -8.37 40.75
N LEU A 577 17.70 -7.97 39.61
CA LEU A 577 16.26 -7.98 39.39
C LEU A 577 15.72 -9.32 38.85
N GLY A 578 16.56 -10.36 38.76
CA GLY A 578 16.15 -11.69 38.32
C GLY A 578 15.75 -11.80 36.84
N TRP A 579 16.22 -10.89 36.00
CA TRP A 579 15.93 -10.90 34.57
C TRP A 579 16.96 -11.75 33.84
N PHE A 580 16.55 -12.91 33.37
CA PHE A 580 17.40 -13.79 32.56
C PHE A 580 17.31 -13.42 31.08
N ILE A 581 18.43 -13.05 30.48
CA ILE A 581 18.60 -13.07 29.04
C ILE A 581 19.32 -14.36 28.73
N ASN A 582 18.70 -15.26 27.96
CA ASN A 582 19.20 -16.52 27.44
C ASN A 582 20.70 -16.78 27.71
N GLY A 583 21.01 -17.47 28.77
CA GLY A 583 22.36 -17.88 29.14
C GLY A 583 22.50 -18.18 30.65
N ASN A 584 23.32 -19.11 31.00
CA ASN A 584 23.61 -19.45 32.40
C ASN A 584 24.58 -18.45 33.00
N VAL A 585 24.26 -17.91 34.18
CA VAL A 585 25.13 -17.02 34.93
C VAL A 585 25.89 -17.82 35.98
N THR A 586 27.21 -17.76 35.97
CA THR A 586 28.02 -18.34 37.04
C THR A 586 28.05 -17.44 38.29
N ARG A 587 28.36 -18.03 39.44
CA ARG A 587 28.39 -17.38 40.77
C ARG A 587 29.33 -16.14 40.85
N ASN A 588 30.15 -15.90 39.81
CA ASN A 588 31.10 -14.78 39.72
C ASN A 588 30.67 -13.70 38.71
N GLY A 589 29.39 -13.69 38.24
CA GLY A 589 28.86 -12.63 37.38
C GLY A 589 29.31 -12.67 35.92
N ASN A 590 29.93 -13.74 35.45
CA ASN A 590 30.25 -13.89 34.04
C ASN A 590 29.13 -14.60 33.28
N LEU A 591 28.72 -14.03 32.16
CA LEU A 591 27.74 -14.64 31.25
C LEU A 591 28.43 -15.84 30.56
N VAL A 592 27.87 -17.05 30.68
CA VAL A 592 28.25 -18.20 29.87
C VAL A 592 27.18 -18.37 28.79
N THR A 593 27.61 -18.27 27.56
CA THR A 593 26.78 -18.50 26.37
C THR A 593 26.39 -19.96 26.23
#